data_c50c6b10554aee57f3007b7ac768ad12
#
_entry.id   c50c6b10554aee57f3007b7ac768ad12
#
_cell.length_a   1.000
_cell.length_b   1.000
_cell.length_c   1.000
_cell.angle_alpha   90.00
_cell.angle_beta   90.00
_cell.angle_gamma   90.00
#
_symmetry.space_group_name_H-M   'P 1'
#
loop_
_entity.id
_entity.type
_entity.pdbx_description
1 polymer ?
#
loop_
_entity_poly.entity_id
_entity_poly.type
_entity_poly.pdbx_seq_one_letter_code
_entity_poly.pdbx_strand_id
1 'polypeptide(L)'
;MVVDIGCGAGMDLLLAAKSVGTTGRALGIDMTESMRDKALSAARVAGLHNVEVRLGDAMSLPLDNETVDAVISNGVLNLVPDKSVAYREVFRVLKPGGLFLYGDIVVGSELSESIRRNIDLWTG
;
A
#
# COMPACT_ATOMS: atom_id res chain seq x y z
N MET A 1 -5.26 3.22 -10.03
CA MET A 1 -4.68 3.74 -8.76
C MET A 1 -4.24 2.59 -7.89
N VAL A 2 -3.06 2.70 -7.33
CA VAL A 2 -2.52 1.75 -6.36
C VAL A 2 -2.48 2.42 -4.99
N VAL A 3 -2.91 1.71 -3.95
CA VAL A 3 -2.91 2.20 -2.58
C VAL A 3 -1.92 1.37 -1.76
N ASP A 4 -1.04 2.03 -1.02
CA ASP A 4 -0.12 1.42 -0.07
C ASP A 4 -0.58 1.72 1.35
N ILE A 5 -1.08 0.71 2.05
CA ILE A 5 -1.58 0.85 3.42
C ILE A 5 -0.40 0.72 4.39
N GLY A 6 -0.22 1.75 5.23
CA GLY A 6 0.92 1.84 6.11
C GLY A 6 2.20 2.10 5.33
N CYS A 7 2.16 3.12 4.47
CA CYS A 7 3.27 3.40 3.55
C CYS A 7 4.58 3.81 4.24
N GLY A 8 4.55 4.19 5.51
CA GLY A 8 5.72 4.63 6.24
C GLY A 8 6.47 5.75 5.52
N ALA A 9 7.79 5.61 5.40
CA ALA A 9 8.62 6.58 4.70
C ALA A 9 8.49 6.52 3.17
N GLY A 10 7.71 5.60 2.63
CA GLY A 10 7.30 5.61 1.23
C GLY A 10 8.08 4.73 0.27
N MET A 11 8.91 3.80 0.74
CA MET A 11 9.74 2.99 -0.15
C MET A 11 8.88 2.20 -1.17
N ASP A 12 7.91 1.43 -0.70
CA ASP A 12 7.02 0.64 -1.57
C ASP A 12 6.09 1.56 -2.38
N LEU A 13 5.66 2.65 -1.78
CA LEU A 13 4.82 3.64 -2.45
C LEU A 13 5.52 4.24 -3.68
N LEU A 14 6.81 4.59 -3.55
CA LEU A 14 7.57 5.15 -4.66
C LEU A 14 7.80 4.11 -5.76
N LEU A 15 8.04 2.85 -5.40
CA LEU A 15 8.15 1.78 -6.37
C LEU A 15 6.84 1.57 -7.13
N ALA A 16 5.72 1.62 -6.43
CA ALA A 16 4.40 1.54 -7.04
C ALA A 16 4.15 2.71 -8.00
N ALA A 17 4.51 3.92 -7.59
CA ALA A 17 4.36 5.11 -8.43
C ALA A 17 5.16 5.01 -9.73
N LYS A 18 6.38 4.48 -9.67
CA LYS A 18 7.18 4.22 -10.87
C LYS A 18 6.54 3.17 -11.76
N SER A 19 6.02 2.10 -11.16
CA SER A 19 5.46 0.96 -11.90
C SER A 19 4.19 1.32 -12.67
N VAL A 20 3.34 2.18 -12.11
CA VAL A 20 2.08 2.60 -12.78
C VAL A 20 2.30 3.69 -13.82
N GLY A 21 3.47 4.31 -13.82
CA GLY A 21 3.82 5.34 -14.79
C GLY A 21 3.08 6.66 -14.60
N THR A 22 3.28 7.58 -15.55
CA THR A 22 2.77 8.95 -15.45
C THR A 22 1.26 9.07 -15.55
N THR A 23 0.58 8.08 -16.10
CA THR A 23 -0.89 8.05 -16.21
C THR A 23 -1.56 7.39 -15.02
N GLY A 24 -0.80 6.67 -14.20
CA GLY A 24 -1.28 6.04 -12.97
C GLY A 24 -1.04 6.91 -11.76
N ARG A 25 -1.64 6.50 -10.63
CA ARG A 25 -1.50 7.19 -9.35
C ARG A 25 -1.17 6.19 -8.25
N ALA A 26 -0.33 6.63 -7.32
CA ALA A 26 -0.01 5.88 -6.11
C ALA A 26 -0.41 6.71 -4.90
N LEU A 27 -1.23 6.13 -4.03
CA LEU A 27 -1.72 6.76 -2.82
C LEU A 27 -1.23 5.98 -1.61
N GLY A 28 -0.47 6.65 -0.74
CA GLY A 28 -0.07 6.10 0.54
C GLY A 28 -1.06 6.46 1.64
N ILE A 29 -1.31 5.53 2.53
CA ILE A 29 -2.09 5.75 3.75
C ILE A 29 -1.17 5.47 4.93
N ASP A 30 -1.06 6.42 5.84
CA ASP A 30 -0.31 6.24 7.09
C ASP A 30 -0.98 7.02 8.22
N MET A 31 -0.75 6.58 9.46
CA MET A 31 -1.36 7.19 10.63
C MET A 31 -0.61 8.42 11.15
N THR A 32 0.64 8.62 10.74
CA THR A 32 1.50 9.67 11.30
C THR A 32 1.84 10.74 10.27
N GLU A 33 1.78 12.01 10.70
CA GLU A 33 2.20 13.14 9.87
C GLU A 33 3.68 13.07 9.52
N SER A 34 4.50 12.61 10.45
CA SER A 34 5.94 12.46 10.25
C SER A 34 6.26 11.54 9.08
N MET A 35 5.59 10.39 8.98
CA MET A 35 5.79 9.45 7.88
C MET A 35 5.23 10.00 6.57
N ARG A 36 4.06 10.66 6.62
CA ARG A 36 3.51 11.34 5.44
C ARG A 36 4.51 12.34 4.88
N ASP A 37 5.07 13.18 5.73
CA ASP A 37 6.01 14.22 5.29
C ASP A 37 7.29 13.61 4.70
N LYS A 38 7.80 12.53 5.29
CA LYS A 38 8.96 11.80 4.77
C LYS A 38 8.68 11.20 3.39
N ALA A 39 7.54 10.56 3.22
CA ALA A 39 7.15 9.94 1.96
C ALA A 39 6.99 10.98 0.85
N LEU A 40 6.33 12.10 1.14
CA LEU A 40 6.16 13.19 0.18
C LEU A 40 7.49 13.85 -0.18
N SER A 41 8.38 14.01 0.78
CA SER A 41 9.73 14.54 0.53
C SER A 41 10.54 13.60 -0.38
N ALA A 42 10.49 12.30 -0.10
CA ALA A 42 11.17 11.30 -0.93
C ALA A 42 10.62 11.26 -2.36
N ALA A 43 9.30 11.38 -2.53
CA ALA A 43 8.68 11.46 -3.86
C ALA A 43 9.16 12.67 -4.63
N ARG A 44 9.27 13.81 -3.97
CA ARG A 44 9.77 15.05 -4.57
C ARG A 44 11.21 14.92 -5.04
N VAL A 45 12.07 14.35 -4.19
CA VAL A 45 13.47 14.10 -4.54
C VAL A 45 13.60 13.14 -5.72
N ALA A 46 12.74 12.13 -5.78
CA ALA A 46 12.73 11.16 -6.88
C ALA A 46 12.09 11.71 -8.18
N GLY A 47 11.52 12.91 -8.15
CA GLY A 47 10.87 13.51 -9.32
C GLY A 47 9.54 12.86 -9.68
N LEU A 48 8.87 12.23 -8.72
CA LEU A 48 7.57 11.58 -8.91
C LEU A 48 6.44 12.56 -8.62
N HIS A 49 5.54 12.76 -9.58
CA HIS A 49 4.42 13.69 -9.48
C HIS A 49 3.06 13.01 -9.29
N ASN A 50 3.05 11.68 -9.32
CA ASN A 50 1.84 10.87 -9.21
C ASN A 50 1.67 10.20 -7.83
N VAL A 51 2.27 10.79 -6.81
CA VAL A 51 2.22 10.30 -5.42
C VAL A 51 1.37 11.23 -4.57
N GLU A 52 0.46 10.65 -3.83
CA GLU A 52 -0.33 11.32 -2.78
C GLU A 52 -0.21 10.51 -1.49
N VAL A 53 -0.24 11.17 -0.35
CA VAL A 53 -0.27 10.50 0.95
C VAL A 53 -1.39 11.11 1.78
N ARG A 54 -2.25 10.26 2.34
CA ARG A 54 -3.32 10.66 3.25
C ARG A 54 -3.11 10.06 4.62
N LEU A 55 -3.45 10.83 5.64
CA LEU A 55 -3.55 10.29 6.99
C LEU A 55 -4.79 9.41 7.07
N GLY A 56 -4.65 8.23 7.64
CA GLY A 56 -5.76 7.31 7.76
C GLY A 56 -5.40 6.03 8.48
N ASP A 57 -6.43 5.26 8.80
CA ASP A 57 -6.35 4.00 9.50
C ASP A 57 -6.75 2.86 8.54
N ALA A 58 -6.04 1.75 8.60
CA ALA A 58 -6.36 0.56 7.83
C ALA A 58 -7.77 0.01 8.10
N MET A 59 -8.32 0.27 9.28
CA MET A 59 -9.66 -0.16 9.64
C MET A 59 -10.76 0.79 9.18
N SER A 60 -10.40 1.95 8.62
CA SER A 60 -11.33 2.93 8.08
C SER A 60 -10.64 3.74 6.99
N LEU A 61 -10.53 3.17 5.81
CA LEU A 61 -9.78 3.78 4.71
C LEU A 61 -10.50 5.03 4.18
N PRO A 62 -9.78 6.14 4.02
CA PRO A 62 -10.35 7.40 3.52
C PRO A 62 -10.54 7.37 1.99
N LEU A 63 -11.26 6.39 1.50
CA LEU A 63 -11.48 6.13 0.09
C LEU A 63 -12.90 5.64 -0.14
N ASP A 64 -13.45 5.96 -1.30
CA ASP A 64 -14.76 5.49 -1.71
C ASP A 64 -14.73 4.02 -2.13
N ASN A 65 -15.90 3.41 -2.21
CA ASN A 65 -16.05 2.02 -2.64
C ASN A 65 -15.59 1.86 -4.10
N GLU A 66 -14.91 0.76 -4.37
CA GLU A 66 -14.59 0.32 -5.73
C GLU A 66 -13.87 1.40 -6.57
N THR A 67 -12.90 2.08 -5.97
CA THR A 67 -12.13 3.14 -6.63
C THR A 67 -10.67 2.77 -6.91
N VAL A 68 -10.20 1.64 -6.37
CA VAL A 68 -8.78 1.28 -6.35
C VAL A 68 -8.54 0.03 -7.19
N ASP A 69 -7.51 0.05 -8.04
CA ASP A 69 -7.14 -1.08 -8.87
C ASP A 69 -6.31 -2.11 -8.13
N ALA A 70 -5.44 -1.65 -7.24
CA ALA A 70 -4.59 -2.53 -6.44
C ALA A 70 -4.31 -1.94 -5.06
N VAL A 71 -4.25 -2.80 -4.07
CA VAL A 71 -3.82 -2.46 -2.72
C VAL A 71 -2.58 -3.26 -2.37
N ILE A 72 -1.57 -2.58 -1.85
CA ILE A 72 -0.39 -3.23 -1.28
C ILE A 72 -0.27 -2.89 0.20
N SER A 73 0.23 -3.81 0.98
CA SER A 73 0.52 -3.60 2.39
C SER A 73 1.68 -4.50 2.82
N ASN A 74 2.64 -3.92 3.52
CA ASN A 74 3.81 -4.65 3.98
C ASN A 74 4.01 -4.46 5.49
N GLY A 75 3.75 -5.51 6.25
CA GLY A 75 3.99 -5.56 7.69
C GLY A 75 3.00 -4.82 8.57
N VAL A 76 1.94 -4.22 8.01
CA VAL A 76 1.01 -3.35 8.75
C VAL A 76 -0.22 -4.09 9.24
N LEU A 77 -0.77 -4.99 8.44
CA LEU A 77 -2.02 -5.69 8.80
C LEU A 77 -1.85 -6.60 10.00
N ASN A 78 -0.61 -7.01 10.30
CA ASN A 78 -0.28 -7.70 11.54
C ASN A 78 -0.56 -6.89 12.80
N LEU A 79 -0.48 -5.57 12.70
CA LEU A 79 -0.48 -4.65 13.85
C LEU A 79 -1.86 -4.07 14.13
N VAL A 80 -2.83 -4.27 13.24
CA VAL A 80 -4.17 -3.72 13.45
C VAL A 80 -4.93 -4.54 14.50
N PRO A 81 -5.73 -3.87 15.35
CA PRO A 81 -6.50 -4.55 16.39
C PRO A 81 -7.52 -5.56 15.84
N ASP A 82 -8.15 -5.26 14.72
CA ASP A 82 -9.12 -6.14 14.08
C ASP A 82 -8.78 -6.31 12.59
N LYS A 83 -8.15 -7.42 12.28
CA LYS A 83 -7.73 -7.74 10.90
C LYS A 83 -8.91 -7.93 9.97
N SER A 84 -10.02 -8.48 10.46
CA SER A 84 -11.19 -8.70 9.61
C SER A 84 -11.82 -7.39 9.14
N VAL A 85 -11.81 -6.36 9.98
CA VAL A 85 -12.25 -5.01 9.59
C VAL A 85 -11.32 -4.44 8.52
N ALA A 86 -10.00 -4.57 8.70
CA ALA A 86 -9.03 -4.08 7.73
C ALA A 86 -9.18 -4.79 6.37
N TYR A 87 -9.35 -6.10 6.36
CA TYR A 87 -9.57 -6.84 5.12
C TYR A 87 -10.87 -6.42 4.43
N ARG A 88 -11.94 -6.21 5.18
CA ARG A 88 -13.20 -5.72 4.61
C ARG A 88 -13.03 -4.34 3.97
N GLU A 89 -12.25 -3.46 4.60
CA GLU A 89 -11.95 -2.16 4.03
C GLU A 89 -11.15 -2.27 2.72
N VAL A 90 -10.19 -3.17 2.65
CA VAL A 90 -9.45 -3.43 1.41
C VAL A 90 -10.40 -3.88 0.30
N PHE A 91 -11.25 -4.85 0.58
CA PHE A 91 -12.21 -5.33 -0.42
C PHE A 91 -13.23 -4.27 -0.80
N ARG A 92 -13.65 -3.42 0.14
CA ARG A 92 -14.58 -2.33 -0.12
C ARG A 92 -14.04 -1.34 -1.15
N VAL A 93 -12.78 -0.95 -1.01
CA VAL A 93 -12.16 0.07 -1.88
C VAL A 93 -11.68 -0.49 -3.21
N LEU A 94 -11.42 -1.79 -3.29
CA LEU A 94 -10.98 -2.43 -4.53
C LEU A 94 -12.12 -2.51 -5.55
N LYS A 95 -11.80 -2.20 -6.79
CA LYS A 95 -12.68 -2.50 -7.92
C LYS A 95 -12.85 -4.01 -8.09
N PRO A 96 -13.97 -4.49 -8.66
CA PRO A 96 -14.08 -5.89 -9.04
C PRO A 96 -12.90 -6.33 -9.91
N GLY A 97 -12.27 -7.45 -9.55
CA GLY A 97 -11.06 -7.93 -10.22
C GLY A 97 -9.78 -7.24 -9.79
N GLY A 98 -9.85 -6.31 -8.82
CA GLY A 98 -8.68 -5.65 -8.28
C GLY A 98 -7.76 -6.60 -7.52
N LEU A 99 -6.50 -6.18 -7.35
CA LEU A 99 -5.45 -7.01 -6.78
C LEU A 99 -5.09 -6.55 -5.36
N PHE A 100 -5.00 -7.50 -4.44
CA PHE A 100 -4.50 -7.26 -3.09
C PHE A 100 -3.23 -8.08 -2.84
N LEU A 101 -2.11 -7.38 -2.61
CA LEU A 101 -0.83 -7.97 -2.26
C LEU A 101 -0.41 -7.51 -0.88
N TYR A 102 -0.13 -8.44 0.01
CA TYR A 102 0.38 -8.10 1.34
C TYR A 102 1.49 -9.03 1.75
N GLY A 103 2.45 -8.48 2.51
CA GLY A 103 3.50 -9.24 3.18
C GLY A 103 3.42 -8.99 4.67
N ASP A 104 3.49 -10.05 5.45
CA ASP A 104 3.61 -9.98 6.89
C ASP A 104 4.96 -10.52 7.31
N ILE A 105 5.51 -9.99 8.40
CA ILE A 105 6.72 -10.55 8.98
C ILE A 105 6.34 -11.89 9.62
N VAL A 106 6.83 -12.98 9.05
CA VAL A 106 6.65 -14.31 9.61
C VAL A 106 7.90 -14.64 10.41
N VAL A 107 7.77 -14.56 11.73
CA VAL A 107 8.90 -14.82 12.64
C VAL A 107 9.21 -16.32 12.63
N GLY A 108 10.45 -16.66 12.26
CA GLY A 108 10.99 -18.01 12.41
C GLY A 108 10.60 -19.01 11.33
N SER A 109 9.98 -18.60 10.24
CA SER A 109 9.72 -19.49 9.11
C SER A 109 10.14 -18.85 7.80
N GLU A 110 10.49 -19.69 6.84
CA GLU A 110 10.74 -19.23 5.48
C GLU A 110 9.44 -18.70 4.87
N LEU A 111 9.54 -17.58 4.17
CA LEU A 111 8.45 -17.11 3.34
C LEU A 111 8.09 -18.20 2.34
N SER A 112 6.82 -18.55 2.22
CA SER A 112 6.40 -19.52 1.25
C SER A 112 6.78 -19.05 -0.16
N GLU A 113 7.03 -20.01 -1.03
CA GLU A 113 7.39 -19.72 -2.42
C GLU A 113 6.32 -18.90 -3.14
N SER A 114 5.06 -19.12 -2.81
CA SER A 114 3.95 -18.37 -3.38
C SER A 114 3.99 -16.89 -2.97
N ILE A 115 4.35 -16.59 -1.73
CA ILE A 115 4.49 -15.21 -1.27
C ILE A 115 5.67 -14.54 -1.97
N ARG A 116 6.80 -15.23 -2.10
CA ARG A 116 7.95 -14.72 -2.84
C ARG A 116 7.62 -14.44 -4.30
N ARG A 117 6.90 -15.33 -4.97
CA ARG A 117 6.46 -15.10 -6.35
C ARG A 117 5.58 -13.88 -6.48
N ASN A 118 4.64 -13.68 -5.55
CA ASN A 118 3.76 -12.52 -5.58
C ASN A 118 4.55 -11.23 -5.41
N ILE A 119 5.53 -11.22 -4.51
CA ILE A 119 6.42 -10.07 -4.33
C ILE A 119 7.24 -9.83 -5.60
N ASP A 120 7.83 -10.88 -6.18
CA ASP A 120 8.64 -10.77 -7.39
C ASP A 120 7.81 -10.28 -8.59
N LEU A 121 6.59 -10.76 -8.76
CA LEU A 121 5.67 -10.29 -9.79
C LEU A 121 5.30 -8.82 -9.61
N TRP A 122 5.22 -8.38 -8.38
CA TRP A 122 4.90 -6.99 -8.05
C TRP A 122 6.10 -6.06 -8.25
N THR A 123 7.29 -6.52 -7.88
CA THR A 123 8.54 -5.74 -7.96
C THR A 123 9.30 -5.90 -9.28
N GLY A 124 8.98 -6.93 -9.99
CA GLY A 124 9.56 -7.22 -11.31
C GLY A 124 8.89 -6.47 -12.40
#